data_44cadff86b30e4e57e0ca2a186d0bebc
#
_entry.id   44cadff86b30e4e57e0ca2a186d0bebc
#
_cell.length_a   1.000
_cell.length_b   1.000
_cell.length_c   1.000
_cell.angle_alpha   90.00
_cell.angle_beta   90.00
_cell.angle_gamma   90.00
#
_symmetry.space_group_name_H-M   'P 1'
#
loop_
_entity.id
_entity.type
_entity.pdbx_description
1 polymer ?
#
loop_
_entity_poly.entity_id
_entity_poly.type
_entity_poly.pdbx_seq_one_letter_code
_entity_poly.pdbx_strand_id
1 'polypeptide(L)'
;MSRFSGALQLTDLDDFITPSQECIKPVEIKKKPGSKTGAKIQIQADDYFQIEEDGSAQKLQKVEITLADCLACSGCITSAESVLISKQSEAELRDVLEANKKLKIVNGDGRSNDIQIVIVSLSIQPILSLAVRYNLKPDECAAKLCQYFKQLGADMVVDMTTADDLAILEAQKEFIRRYRATHSDGVKNILPMLASSCPVELEQMLMKDNISLDTLENGKFTQPWNSLTEEIVPSLVKHIGSGSGGYADHIFKYAANDLFGEDCDHLEYKSVRNPDFKEVILEKNGEVVLRFAIANGFRNIQNLVQKLKRGKSQYHYVEVMACPSGCLNGGAQIRPKEGRSVKDLLLEIEKLYDSLPTHSPESNKVVKELYDSWLQGEDSDKCSLVLHTQYHAVEKTTNALNIKW
;
A
#
# COMPACT_ATOMS: atom_id res chain seq x y z
N MET A 1 13.65 -18.49 25.93
CA MET A 1 13.49 -17.94 24.58
C MET A 1 12.09 -17.38 24.51
N SER A 2 11.96 -16.06 24.58
CA SER A 2 10.66 -15.40 24.50
C SER A 2 10.19 -15.48 23.04
N ARG A 3 9.14 -16.24 22.80
CA ARG A 3 8.39 -16.15 21.55
C ARG A 3 7.75 -14.76 21.53
N PHE A 4 8.28 -13.87 20.72
CA PHE A 4 7.53 -12.68 20.34
C PHE A 4 6.22 -13.14 19.66
N SER A 5 5.13 -12.44 19.99
CA SER A 5 3.76 -12.76 19.58
C SER A 5 3.70 -13.07 18.08
N GLY A 6 2.84 -14.02 17.69
CA GLY A 6 2.68 -14.52 16.33
C GLY A 6 2.04 -13.56 15.33
N ALA A 7 2.37 -12.27 15.42
CA ALA A 7 1.99 -11.25 14.47
C ALA A 7 3.05 -11.22 13.35
N LEU A 8 2.69 -11.58 12.16
CA LEU A 8 3.45 -11.70 10.93
C LEU A 8 4.53 -12.80 10.96
N GLN A 9 4.15 -14.00 10.66
CA GLN A 9 5.06 -14.91 9.98
C GLN A 9 5.13 -14.45 8.53
N LEU A 10 6.27 -13.89 8.13
CA LEU A 10 6.60 -13.73 6.70
C LEU A 10 6.77 -15.15 6.15
N THR A 11 5.69 -15.74 5.66
CA THR A 11 5.67 -17.11 5.16
C THR A 11 6.37 -17.24 3.81
N ASP A 12 6.54 -16.10 3.11
CA ASP A 12 7.24 -16.04 1.84
C ASP A 12 8.03 -14.73 1.72
N LEU A 13 9.36 -14.82 1.64
CA LEU A 13 10.23 -13.66 1.42
C LEU A 13 10.04 -13.04 0.04
N ASP A 14 9.49 -13.79 -0.90
CA ASP A 14 9.18 -13.32 -2.24
C ASP A 14 8.09 -12.24 -2.25
N ASP A 15 7.32 -12.10 -1.15
CA ASP A 15 6.28 -11.07 -1.01
C ASP A 15 6.84 -9.65 -0.92
N PHE A 16 8.04 -9.50 -0.34
CA PHE A 16 8.64 -8.19 -0.09
C PHE A 16 10.00 -8.00 -0.77
N ILE A 17 10.62 -9.09 -1.23
CA ILE A 17 11.98 -9.07 -1.78
C ILE A 17 11.97 -9.80 -3.12
N THR A 18 12.32 -9.12 -4.21
CA THR A 18 12.52 -9.78 -5.49
C THR A 18 13.63 -10.84 -5.38
N PRO A 19 13.63 -11.91 -6.21
CA PRO A 19 14.66 -12.96 -6.20
C PRO A 19 16.11 -12.46 -6.26
N SER A 20 16.34 -11.22 -6.74
CA SER A 20 17.65 -10.56 -6.75
C SER A 20 18.01 -9.86 -5.44
N GLN A 21 17.15 -9.90 -4.43
CA GLN A 21 17.34 -9.31 -3.09
C GLN A 21 17.09 -10.32 -1.98
N GLU A 22 17.32 -11.60 -2.24
CA GLU A 22 17.17 -12.67 -1.26
C GLU A 22 17.90 -12.34 0.04
N CYS A 23 17.28 -12.69 1.17
CA CYS A 23 17.87 -12.54 2.49
C CYS A 23 19.19 -13.32 2.58
N ILE A 24 20.22 -12.72 3.19
CA ILE A 24 21.58 -13.26 3.25
C ILE A 24 21.66 -14.65 3.95
N LYS A 25 20.58 -15.11 4.59
CA LYS A 25 20.53 -16.44 5.25
C LYS A 25 19.33 -17.27 4.77
N PRO A 26 19.31 -17.72 3.53
CA PRO A 26 18.16 -18.47 2.99
C PRO A 26 18.04 -19.92 3.56
N VAL A 27 19.04 -20.41 4.31
CA VAL A 27 19.09 -21.80 4.78
C VAL A 27 19.74 -21.93 6.16
N GLU A 28 19.27 -22.87 6.94
CA GLU A 28 19.85 -23.19 8.25
C GLU A 28 21.10 -24.06 8.09
N ILE A 29 22.27 -23.50 8.44
CA ILE A 29 23.54 -24.22 8.43
C ILE A 29 23.79 -24.74 9.83
N LYS A 30 23.74 -26.06 10.01
CA LYS A 30 24.11 -26.70 11.28
C LYS A 30 25.65 -26.74 11.42
N LYS A 31 26.20 -25.88 12.27
CA LYS A 31 27.64 -25.92 12.61
C LYS A 31 27.91 -27.06 13.53
N LYS A 32 28.83 -28.00 13.13
CA LYS A 32 29.38 -28.97 14.05
C LYS A 32 30.35 -28.28 15.00
N PRO A 33 30.28 -28.51 16.33
CA PRO A 33 31.24 -27.92 17.28
C PRO A 33 32.65 -28.46 16.96
N GLY A 34 33.57 -27.53 16.64
CA GLY A 34 34.98 -27.84 16.40
C GLY A 34 35.48 -27.73 14.96
N SER A 35 34.64 -27.50 13.97
CA SER A 35 35.07 -27.27 12.59
C SER A 35 35.65 -25.85 12.42
N LYS A 36 36.92 -25.77 12.00
CA LYS A 36 37.60 -24.50 11.66
C LYS A 36 37.41 -24.08 10.21
N THR A 37 36.80 -24.91 9.38
CA THR A 37 36.54 -24.66 7.96
C THR A 37 35.06 -24.25 7.75
N GLY A 38 34.81 -23.27 6.87
CA GLY A 38 33.45 -22.87 6.50
C GLY A 38 32.70 -24.01 5.79
N ALA A 39 31.39 -24.09 5.98
CA ALA A 39 30.54 -25.04 5.29
C ALA A 39 30.60 -24.81 3.76
N LYS A 40 30.81 -25.89 2.99
CA LYS A 40 30.70 -25.84 1.52
C LYS A 40 29.24 -26.04 1.14
N ILE A 41 28.67 -25.06 0.44
CA ILE A 41 27.29 -25.11 -0.03
C ILE A 41 27.29 -25.28 -1.55
N GLN A 42 26.56 -26.26 -2.05
CA GLN A 42 26.31 -26.46 -3.47
C GLN A 42 24.87 -26.12 -3.80
N ILE A 43 24.68 -25.32 -4.86
CA ILE A 43 23.37 -24.93 -5.35
C ILE A 43 23.06 -25.82 -6.57
N GLN A 44 21.93 -26.53 -6.53
CA GLN A 44 21.44 -27.33 -7.66
C GLN A 44 19.96 -27.00 -7.86
N ALA A 45 19.63 -26.46 -9.02
CA ALA A 45 18.28 -26.08 -9.40
C ALA A 45 17.58 -25.24 -8.33
N ASP A 46 17.20 -24.64 -7.70
CA ASP A 46 16.59 -23.92 -6.56
C ASP A 46 16.78 -24.55 -5.18
N ASP A 47 17.57 -25.62 -5.06
CA ASP A 47 17.83 -26.27 -3.77
C ASP A 47 19.30 -26.07 -3.31
N TYR A 48 19.47 -25.91 -2.00
CA TYR A 48 20.77 -25.74 -1.35
C TYR A 48 21.18 -27.03 -0.63
N PHE A 49 22.41 -27.48 -0.90
CA PHE A 49 22.99 -28.69 -0.28
C PHE A 49 24.27 -28.35 0.47
N GLN A 50 24.38 -28.80 1.72
CA GLN A 50 25.64 -28.75 2.47
C GLN A 50 26.44 -30.01 2.13
N ILE A 51 27.68 -29.81 1.65
CA ILE A 51 28.60 -30.91 1.39
C ILE A 51 29.38 -31.15 2.63
N GLU A 52 29.31 -32.38 3.19
CA GLU A 52 30.12 -32.84 4.32
C GLU A 52 31.50 -33.26 3.85
N GLU A 53 32.47 -33.42 4.78
CA GLU A 53 33.87 -33.79 4.47
C GLU A 53 33.98 -35.20 3.85
N ASP A 54 32.99 -36.05 4.07
CA ASP A 54 32.90 -37.40 3.48
C ASP A 54 32.29 -37.39 2.04
N GLY A 55 31.97 -36.23 1.50
CA GLY A 55 31.38 -36.07 0.17
C GLY A 55 29.86 -36.26 0.12
N SER A 56 29.22 -36.55 1.22
CA SER A 56 27.75 -36.63 1.28
C SER A 56 27.10 -35.24 1.18
N ALA A 57 25.99 -35.15 0.41
CA ALA A 57 25.25 -33.91 0.25
C ALA A 57 23.95 -33.98 1.07
N GLN A 58 23.84 -33.11 2.07
CA GLN A 58 22.60 -32.97 2.85
C GLN A 58 21.80 -31.76 2.37
N LYS A 59 20.55 -31.99 2.01
CA LYS A 59 19.64 -30.89 1.61
C LYS A 59 19.39 -29.97 2.81
N LEU A 60 19.65 -28.68 2.62
CA LEU A 60 19.41 -27.66 3.64
C LEU A 60 17.93 -27.28 3.64
N GLN A 61 17.36 -27.11 4.84
CA GLN A 61 16.00 -26.65 4.99
C GLN A 61 15.95 -25.13 4.88
N LYS A 62 14.91 -24.61 4.25
CA LYS A 62 14.62 -23.16 4.24
C LYS A 62 14.41 -22.70 5.68
N VAL A 63 14.98 -21.55 6.02
CA VAL A 63 14.80 -20.92 7.33
C VAL A 63 13.53 -20.09 7.31
N GLU A 64 12.66 -20.28 8.28
CA GLU A 64 11.60 -19.33 8.55
C GLU A 64 12.20 -18.06 9.16
N ILE A 65 12.09 -16.95 8.43
CA ILE A 65 12.59 -15.66 8.90
C ILE A 65 11.47 -15.00 9.70
N THR A 66 11.79 -14.67 10.94
CA THR A 66 10.88 -13.99 11.85
C THR A 66 11.05 -12.47 11.75
N LEU A 67 10.06 -11.71 12.19
CA LEU A 67 10.15 -10.25 12.31
C LEU A 67 11.33 -9.82 13.19
N ALA A 68 11.69 -10.62 14.20
CA ALA A 68 12.86 -10.40 15.05
C ALA A 68 14.18 -10.51 14.27
N ASP A 69 14.27 -11.45 13.32
CA ASP A 69 15.45 -11.58 12.46
C ASP A 69 15.58 -10.39 11.50
N CYS A 70 14.44 -9.91 10.97
CA CYS A 70 14.41 -8.70 10.13
C CYS A 70 14.82 -7.45 10.91
N LEU A 71 14.41 -7.31 12.16
CA LEU A 71 14.83 -6.22 13.04
C LEU A 71 16.31 -6.30 13.41
N ALA A 72 16.81 -7.49 13.69
CA ALA A 72 18.23 -7.71 14.00
C ALA A 72 19.14 -7.42 12.80
N CYS A 73 18.67 -7.65 11.58
CA CYS A 73 19.38 -7.35 10.34
C CYS A 73 19.39 -5.85 10.02
N SER A 74 18.42 -5.07 10.51
CA SER A 74 18.24 -3.61 10.25
C SER A 74 18.21 -3.23 8.76
N GLY A 75 17.92 -4.18 7.87
CA GLY A 75 17.98 -3.99 6.42
C GLY A 75 16.68 -3.48 5.80
N CYS A 76 15.56 -4.07 6.17
CA CYS A 76 14.29 -3.86 5.48
C CYS A 76 13.19 -3.25 6.36
N ILE A 77 13.18 -3.54 7.66
CA ILE A 77 12.13 -3.10 8.59
C ILE A 77 12.78 -2.33 9.75
N THR A 78 12.23 -1.17 10.05
CA THR A 78 12.61 -0.38 11.22
C THR A 78 11.83 -0.82 12.48
N SER A 79 12.33 -0.51 13.67
CA SER A 79 11.62 -0.77 14.92
C SER A 79 10.25 -0.07 14.97
N ALA A 80 10.12 1.10 14.36
CA ALA A 80 8.86 1.82 14.25
C ALA A 80 7.84 1.06 13.37
N GLU A 81 8.28 0.56 12.23
CA GLU A 81 7.44 -0.26 11.35
C GLU A 81 7.00 -1.56 12.03
N SER A 82 7.88 -2.20 12.80
CA SER A 82 7.53 -3.38 13.60
C SER A 82 6.42 -3.08 14.63
N VAL A 83 6.51 -1.94 15.32
CA VAL A 83 5.47 -1.53 16.27
C VAL A 83 4.15 -1.23 15.57
N LEU A 84 4.20 -0.56 14.40
CA LEU A 84 3.00 -0.30 13.59
C LEU A 84 2.35 -1.60 13.13
N ILE A 85 3.12 -2.54 12.58
CA ILE A 85 2.63 -3.84 12.13
C ILE A 85 1.98 -4.62 13.30
N SER A 86 2.59 -4.61 14.48
CA SER A 86 2.05 -5.32 15.64
C SER A 86 0.77 -4.70 16.21
N LYS A 87 0.61 -3.37 16.08
CA LYS A 87 -0.57 -2.63 16.52
C LYS A 87 -1.70 -2.53 15.48
N GLN A 88 -1.39 -2.80 14.21
CA GLN A 88 -2.34 -2.78 13.09
C GLN A 88 -2.62 -4.20 12.58
N SER A 89 -2.71 -5.17 13.51
CA SER A 89 -2.93 -6.56 13.17
C SER A 89 -4.42 -6.87 12.98
N GLU A 90 -4.71 -7.92 12.23
CA GLU A 90 -6.06 -8.50 12.11
C GLU A 90 -6.67 -8.83 13.48
N ALA A 91 -5.85 -9.30 14.43
CA ALA A 91 -6.30 -9.63 15.78
C ALA A 91 -6.85 -8.39 16.49
N GLU A 92 -6.17 -7.25 16.41
CA GLU A 92 -6.63 -5.99 16.97
C GLU A 92 -7.99 -5.56 16.40
N LEU A 93 -8.16 -5.65 15.07
CA LEU A 93 -9.44 -5.36 14.44
C LEU A 93 -10.55 -6.27 14.98
N ARG A 94 -10.29 -7.56 15.12
CA ARG A 94 -11.28 -8.52 15.68
C ARG A 94 -11.63 -8.20 17.13
N ASP A 95 -10.63 -7.93 17.94
CA ASP A 95 -10.83 -7.58 19.35
C ASP A 95 -11.71 -6.32 19.50
N VAL A 96 -11.47 -5.30 18.67
CA VAL A 96 -12.29 -4.07 18.65
C VAL A 96 -13.73 -4.37 18.21
N LEU A 97 -13.92 -5.13 17.13
CA LEU A 97 -15.24 -5.49 16.62
C LEU A 97 -16.04 -6.31 17.64
N GLU A 98 -15.40 -7.32 18.27
CA GLU A 98 -16.04 -8.14 19.29
C GLU A 98 -16.37 -7.35 20.56
N ALA A 99 -15.45 -6.51 21.02
CA ALA A 99 -15.67 -5.66 22.19
C ALA A 99 -16.86 -4.72 21.96
N ASN A 100 -16.90 -4.08 20.81
CA ASN A 100 -17.98 -3.16 20.44
C ASN A 100 -19.33 -3.89 20.31
N LYS A 101 -19.34 -5.09 19.74
CA LYS A 101 -20.54 -5.93 19.63
C LYS A 101 -21.07 -6.34 21.03
N LYS A 102 -20.18 -6.70 21.96
CA LYS A 102 -20.56 -7.04 23.35
C LYS A 102 -21.16 -5.82 24.07
N LEU A 103 -20.56 -4.63 23.92
CA LEU A 103 -21.07 -3.39 24.52
C LEU A 103 -22.47 -3.02 23.99
N LYS A 104 -22.72 -3.18 22.70
CA LYS A 104 -24.05 -2.95 22.10
C LYS A 104 -25.12 -3.89 22.64
N ILE A 105 -24.77 -5.17 22.85
CA ILE A 105 -25.69 -6.15 23.40
C ILE A 105 -26.06 -5.84 24.86
N VAL A 106 -25.06 -5.42 25.68
CA VAL A 106 -25.29 -5.16 27.12
C VAL A 106 -26.08 -3.88 27.35
N ASN A 107 -25.89 -2.85 26.56
CA ASN A 107 -26.44 -1.52 26.79
C ASN A 107 -27.77 -1.24 26.05
N GLY A 108 -28.28 -2.16 25.27
CA GLY A 108 -29.61 -2.15 24.61
C GLY A 108 -30.03 -0.90 23.81
N ASP A 109 -29.67 0.31 24.27
CA ASP A 109 -30.12 1.60 23.75
C ASP A 109 -29.00 2.51 23.19
N GLY A 110 -27.77 2.01 23.06
CA GLY A 110 -26.70 2.75 22.37
C GLY A 110 -26.21 4.04 23.05
N ARG A 111 -26.55 4.28 24.33
CA ARG A 111 -26.22 5.52 25.06
C ARG A 111 -25.04 5.39 26.03
N SER A 112 -24.22 4.35 25.94
CA SER A 112 -22.98 4.30 26.71
C SER A 112 -21.91 5.12 26.01
N ASN A 113 -21.19 5.95 26.75
CA ASN A 113 -20.03 6.71 26.24
C ASN A 113 -18.86 5.82 25.80
N ASP A 114 -18.95 4.51 26.04
CA ASP A 114 -17.92 3.53 25.70
C ASP A 114 -18.14 2.83 24.35
N ILE A 115 -19.31 3.05 23.72
CA ILE A 115 -19.61 2.47 22.41
C ILE A 115 -18.87 3.28 21.34
N GLN A 116 -18.02 2.61 20.59
CA GLN A 116 -17.30 3.18 19.45
C GLN A 116 -18.05 2.93 18.16
N ILE A 117 -18.04 3.88 17.25
CA ILE A 117 -18.48 3.67 15.86
C ILE A 117 -17.32 3.06 15.10
N VAL A 118 -17.50 1.83 14.63
CA VAL A 118 -16.48 1.11 13.85
C VAL A 118 -16.79 1.24 12.36
N ILE A 119 -15.90 1.92 11.64
CA ILE A 119 -15.99 2.12 10.20
C ILE A 119 -14.90 1.30 9.51
N VAL A 120 -15.29 0.47 8.54
CA VAL A 120 -14.37 -0.28 7.69
C VAL A 120 -14.33 0.34 6.30
N SER A 121 -13.15 0.76 5.87
CA SER A 121 -12.91 1.29 4.53
C SER A 121 -12.32 0.20 3.63
N LEU A 122 -12.92 -0.03 2.47
CA LEU A 122 -12.49 -1.03 1.51
C LEU A 122 -11.84 -0.36 0.31
N SER A 123 -10.56 -0.62 0.09
CA SER A 123 -9.88 -0.19 -1.12
C SER A 123 -10.15 -1.15 -2.30
N ILE A 124 -9.98 -0.65 -3.50
CA ILE A 124 -10.33 -1.39 -4.73
C ILE A 124 -9.40 -2.59 -4.98
N GLN A 125 -8.12 -2.50 -4.63
CA GLN A 125 -7.12 -3.52 -4.95
C GLN A 125 -7.43 -4.89 -4.31
N PRO A 126 -7.70 -5.01 -2.99
CA PRO A 126 -8.08 -6.28 -2.39
C PRO A 126 -9.44 -6.79 -2.90
N ILE A 127 -10.39 -5.91 -3.23
CA ILE A 127 -11.67 -6.32 -3.81
C ILE A 127 -11.45 -7.03 -5.15
N LEU A 128 -10.64 -6.44 -6.05
CA LEU A 128 -10.33 -7.04 -7.36
C LEU A 128 -9.58 -8.35 -7.22
N SER A 129 -8.63 -8.42 -6.29
CA SER A 129 -7.87 -9.62 -5.98
C SER A 129 -8.80 -10.77 -5.57
N LEU A 130 -9.70 -10.51 -4.63
CA LEU A 130 -10.70 -11.49 -4.17
C LEU A 130 -11.73 -11.81 -5.26
N ALA A 131 -12.15 -10.83 -6.06
CA ALA A 131 -13.05 -11.06 -7.19
C ALA A 131 -12.48 -12.10 -8.16
N VAL A 132 -11.19 -11.99 -8.50
CA VAL A 132 -10.49 -13.00 -9.32
C VAL A 132 -10.40 -14.34 -8.60
N ARG A 133 -10.13 -14.35 -7.30
CA ARG A 133 -10.01 -15.59 -6.50
C ARG A 133 -11.29 -16.41 -6.47
N TYR A 134 -12.43 -15.73 -6.30
CA TYR A 134 -13.75 -16.34 -6.17
C TYR A 134 -14.55 -16.32 -7.48
N ASN A 135 -13.96 -15.85 -8.58
CA ASN A 135 -14.61 -15.70 -9.89
C ASN A 135 -15.93 -14.90 -9.83
N LEU A 136 -15.89 -13.79 -9.08
CA LEU A 136 -17.01 -12.87 -8.90
C LEU A 136 -16.82 -11.60 -9.73
N LYS A 137 -17.91 -10.87 -9.97
CA LYS A 137 -17.80 -9.50 -10.46
C LYS A 137 -17.29 -8.58 -9.34
N PRO A 138 -16.54 -7.50 -9.65
CA PRO A 138 -16.02 -6.58 -8.64
C PRO A 138 -17.07 -6.03 -7.68
N ASP A 139 -18.20 -5.55 -8.21
CA ASP A 139 -19.29 -4.99 -7.41
C ASP A 139 -19.95 -6.04 -6.52
N GLU A 140 -20.10 -7.26 -7.01
CA GLU A 140 -20.62 -8.39 -6.23
C GLU A 140 -19.66 -8.77 -5.10
N CYS A 141 -18.35 -8.81 -5.39
CA CYS A 141 -17.33 -9.08 -4.38
C CYS A 141 -17.36 -8.00 -3.29
N ALA A 142 -17.46 -6.73 -3.66
CA ALA A 142 -17.60 -5.62 -2.74
C ALA A 142 -18.86 -5.77 -1.87
N ALA A 143 -20.00 -6.11 -2.46
CA ALA A 143 -21.25 -6.31 -1.73
C ALA A 143 -21.13 -7.45 -0.68
N LYS A 144 -20.50 -8.55 -1.05
CA LYS A 144 -20.27 -9.67 -0.12
C LYS A 144 -19.31 -9.30 1.01
N LEU A 145 -18.25 -8.53 0.73
CA LEU A 145 -17.35 -8.01 1.75
C LEU A 145 -18.07 -7.01 2.69
N CYS A 146 -18.96 -6.17 2.19
CA CYS A 146 -19.81 -5.33 3.03
C CYS A 146 -20.60 -6.17 4.03
N GLN A 147 -21.24 -7.22 3.57
CA GLN A 147 -22.00 -8.11 4.43
C GLN A 147 -21.12 -8.80 5.48
N TYR A 148 -19.94 -9.28 5.07
CA TYR A 148 -18.97 -9.89 5.97
C TYR A 148 -18.59 -8.98 7.13
N PHE A 149 -18.16 -7.75 6.86
CA PHE A 149 -17.76 -6.81 7.90
C PHE A 149 -18.91 -6.35 8.79
N LYS A 150 -20.11 -6.18 8.23
CA LYS A 150 -21.32 -5.91 9.01
C LYS A 150 -21.67 -7.06 9.96
N GLN A 151 -21.52 -8.31 9.52
CA GLN A 151 -21.72 -9.49 10.39
C GLN A 151 -20.68 -9.57 11.51
N LEU A 152 -19.43 -9.15 11.25
CA LEU A 152 -18.39 -9.05 12.27
C LEU A 152 -18.67 -7.94 13.29
N GLY A 153 -19.51 -6.97 12.99
CA GLY A 153 -19.92 -5.90 13.92
C GLY A 153 -19.50 -4.49 13.51
N ALA A 154 -19.03 -4.30 12.27
CA ALA A 154 -18.82 -2.96 11.75
C ALA A 154 -20.15 -2.19 11.64
N ASP A 155 -20.13 -0.93 12.05
CA ASP A 155 -21.30 -0.04 11.95
C ASP A 155 -21.49 0.46 10.52
N MET A 156 -20.38 0.78 9.88
CA MET A 156 -20.35 1.28 8.50
C MET A 156 -19.28 0.55 7.71
N VAL A 157 -19.59 0.29 6.44
CA VAL A 157 -18.60 -0.18 5.47
C VAL A 157 -18.67 0.78 4.29
N VAL A 158 -17.53 1.41 3.98
CA VAL A 158 -17.41 2.46 2.96
C VAL A 158 -16.37 2.07 1.92
N ASP A 159 -16.49 2.62 0.71
CA ASP A 159 -15.39 2.60 -0.26
C ASP A 159 -14.38 3.74 0.01
N MET A 160 -13.29 3.74 -0.72
CA MET A 160 -12.25 4.76 -0.59
C MET A 160 -12.41 5.92 -1.60
N THR A 161 -13.38 5.88 -2.51
CA THR A 161 -13.48 6.82 -3.63
C THR A 161 -13.43 8.28 -3.20
N THR A 162 -14.25 8.66 -2.22
CA THR A 162 -14.29 10.05 -1.73
C THR A 162 -12.98 10.47 -1.04
N ALA A 163 -12.36 9.56 -0.29
CA ALA A 163 -11.10 9.83 0.39
C ALA A 163 -9.92 9.94 -0.61
N ASP A 164 -9.91 9.06 -1.62
CA ASP A 164 -8.90 9.09 -2.68
C ASP A 164 -9.04 10.35 -3.53
N ASP A 165 -10.27 10.78 -3.84
CA ASP A 165 -10.53 12.03 -4.55
C ASP A 165 -9.99 13.24 -3.80
N LEU A 166 -10.29 13.36 -2.50
CA LEU A 166 -9.74 14.44 -1.66
C LEU A 166 -8.20 14.40 -1.64
N ALA A 167 -7.62 13.21 -1.49
CA ALA A 167 -6.17 13.05 -1.45
C ALA A 167 -5.50 13.46 -2.78
N ILE A 168 -6.10 13.09 -3.92
CA ILE A 168 -5.60 13.49 -5.24
C ILE A 168 -5.70 14.99 -5.44
N LEU A 169 -6.84 15.61 -5.13
CA LEU A 169 -7.05 17.04 -5.30
C LEU A 169 -6.10 17.88 -4.42
N GLU A 170 -5.92 17.49 -3.17
CA GLU A 170 -4.97 18.17 -2.29
C GLU A 170 -3.51 17.95 -2.72
N ALA A 171 -3.17 16.75 -3.20
CA ALA A 171 -1.83 16.46 -3.72
C ALA A 171 -1.51 17.28 -4.99
N GLN A 172 -2.50 17.50 -5.88
CA GLN A 172 -2.36 18.39 -7.05
C GLN A 172 -2.00 19.82 -6.62
N LYS A 173 -2.77 20.39 -5.69
CA LYS A 173 -2.56 21.75 -5.18
C LYS A 173 -1.22 21.87 -4.47
N GLU A 174 -0.84 20.90 -3.65
CA GLU A 174 0.44 20.88 -2.97
C GLU A 174 1.60 20.84 -3.96
N PHE A 175 1.51 20.01 -5.00
CA PHE A 175 2.53 19.94 -6.04
C PHE A 175 2.74 21.29 -6.73
N ILE A 176 1.66 21.96 -7.14
CA ILE A 176 1.72 23.27 -7.77
C ILE A 176 2.38 24.31 -6.86
N ARG A 177 1.99 24.34 -5.58
CA ARG A 177 2.61 25.26 -4.60
C ARG A 177 4.12 25.01 -4.48
N ARG A 178 4.54 23.76 -4.38
CA ARG A 178 5.97 23.39 -4.30
C ARG A 178 6.72 23.74 -5.59
N TYR A 179 6.11 23.47 -6.74
CA TYR A 179 6.72 23.78 -8.03
C TYR A 179 6.95 25.29 -8.20
N ARG A 180 5.92 26.11 -7.94
CA ARG A 180 6.00 27.56 -7.99
C ARG A 180 7.02 28.10 -6.99
N ALA A 181 7.00 27.65 -5.75
CA ALA A 181 7.96 28.08 -4.74
C ALA A 181 9.41 27.74 -5.11
N THR A 182 9.64 26.61 -5.77
CA THR A 182 10.99 26.23 -6.23
C THR A 182 11.48 27.14 -7.38
N HIS A 183 10.61 27.45 -8.35
CA HIS A 183 11.01 28.14 -9.58
C HIS A 183 10.87 29.65 -9.49
N SER A 184 9.91 30.18 -8.74
CA SER A 184 9.68 31.61 -8.58
C SER A 184 10.37 32.19 -7.36
N ASP A 185 10.31 31.48 -6.21
CA ASP A 185 10.78 32.02 -4.93
C ASP A 185 12.17 31.48 -4.54
N GLY A 186 12.70 30.54 -5.35
CA GLY A 186 14.02 29.95 -5.13
C GLY A 186 14.14 29.06 -3.89
N VAL A 187 12.99 28.55 -3.38
CA VAL A 187 12.96 27.64 -2.24
C VAL A 187 13.57 26.29 -2.64
N LYS A 188 14.59 25.85 -1.89
CA LYS A 188 15.33 24.62 -2.21
C LYS A 188 14.81 23.43 -1.40
N ASN A 189 15.05 22.22 -1.94
CA ASN A 189 14.81 20.93 -1.27
C ASN A 189 13.32 20.60 -0.95
N ILE A 190 12.38 21.19 -1.66
CA ILE A 190 10.95 20.84 -1.54
C ILE A 190 10.45 19.98 -2.71
N LEU A 191 11.29 19.78 -3.72
CA LEU A 191 11.08 18.82 -4.81
C LEU A 191 12.24 17.79 -4.82
N PRO A 192 12.01 16.54 -5.26
CA PRO A 192 10.72 16.04 -5.73
C PRO A 192 9.70 15.86 -4.60
N MET A 193 8.42 16.03 -4.91
CA MET A 193 7.34 15.55 -4.06
C MET A 193 7.22 14.03 -4.19
N LEU A 194 7.11 13.33 -3.06
CA LEU A 194 6.95 11.87 -3.01
C LEU A 194 5.57 11.53 -2.49
N ALA A 195 4.90 10.57 -3.12
CA ALA A 195 3.63 10.03 -2.66
C ALA A 195 3.67 8.51 -2.63
N SER A 196 2.93 7.92 -1.70
CA SER A 196 2.81 6.47 -1.54
C SER A 196 1.45 6.12 -0.96
N SER A 197 0.86 5.01 -1.40
CA SER A 197 -0.32 4.39 -0.80
C SER A 197 -0.05 2.91 -0.54
N CYS A 198 -0.70 2.32 0.47
CA CYS A 198 -0.53 0.91 0.79
C CYS A 198 -1.86 0.30 1.30
N PRO A 199 -2.47 -0.67 0.58
CA PRO A 199 -3.65 -1.42 1.02
C PRO A 199 -3.29 -2.61 1.92
N VAL A 200 -4.27 -3.11 2.70
CA VAL A 200 -4.13 -4.16 3.75
C VAL A 200 -4.77 -5.49 3.33
N GLU A 201 -4.36 -6.60 4.00
CA GLU A 201 -4.77 -8.00 3.73
C GLU A 201 -6.22 -8.33 4.15
N LEU A 202 -7.02 -8.91 3.26
CA LEU A 202 -8.37 -9.40 3.53
C LEU A 202 -8.52 -10.93 3.39
N GLU A 203 -7.74 -11.57 2.53
CA GLU A 203 -7.89 -13.02 2.27
C GLU A 203 -7.65 -13.86 3.52
N GLN A 204 -6.67 -13.51 4.34
CA GLN A 204 -6.35 -14.25 5.55
C GLN A 204 -7.49 -14.20 6.58
N MET A 205 -8.20 -13.08 6.67
CA MET A 205 -9.35 -12.94 7.55
C MET A 205 -10.47 -13.93 7.17
N LEU A 206 -10.81 -13.99 5.89
CA LEU A 206 -11.85 -14.91 5.38
C LEU A 206 -11.46 -16.38 5.59
N MET A 207 -10.19 -16.73 5.37
CA MET A 207 -9.69 -18.10 5.59
C MET A 207 -9.75 -18.52 7.05
N LYS A 208 -9.37 -17.64 7.98
CA LYS A 208 -9.44 -17.93 9.42
C LYS A 208 -10.86 -18.11 9.93
N ASP A 209 -11.82 -17.38 9.37
CA ASP A 209 -13.23 -17.51 9.71
C ASP A 209 -13.89 -18.71 9.03
N ASN A 210 -13.15 -19.41 8.16
CA ASN A 210 -13.69 -20.50 7.34
C ASN A 210 -14.93 -20.07 6.53
N ILE A 211 -14.93 -18.81 6.07
CA ILE A 211 -16.02 -18.21 5.29
C ILE A 211 -15.63 -18.17 3.81
N SER A 212 -16.50 -18.70 2.96
CA SER A 212 -16.43 -18.49 1.52
C SER A 212 -17.31 -17.31 1.12
N LEU A 213 -16.79 -16.39 0.31
CA LEU A 213 -17.58 -15.26 -0.19
C LEU A 213 -18.82 -15.70 -0.96
N ASP A 214 -18.76 -16.86 -1.61
CA ASP A 214 -19.91 -17.41 -2.38
C ASP A 214 -21.16 -17.63 -1.52
N THR A 215 -20.97 -17.89 -0.23
CA THR A 215 -22.06 -18.20 0.70
C THR A 215 -22.70 -16.96 1.34
N LEU A 216 -22.09 -15.80 1.18
CA LEU A 216 -22.58 -14.57 1.77
C LEU A 216 -23.66 -13.91 0.90
N GLU A 217 -24.63 -13.27 1.55
CA GLU A 217 -25.57 -12.37 0.91
C GLU A 217 -24.90 -11.07 0.48
N ASN A 218 -25.53 -10.32 -0.42
CA ASN A 218 -25.05 -9.04 -0.86
C ASN A 218 -25.40 -7.95 0.16
N GLY A 219 -24.40 -7.29 0.72
CA GLY A 219 -24.55 -6.09 1.53
C GLY A 219 -24.46 -4.83 0.69
N LYS A 220 -24.48 -3.68 1.37
CA LYS A 220 -24.42 -2.35 0.77
C LYS A 220 -23.35 -1.51 1.43
N PHE A 221 -22.71 -0.62 0.68
CA PHE A 221 -21.87 0.43 1.24
C PHE A 221 -22.72 1.43 2.02
N THR A 222 -22.14 1.97 3.07
CA THR A 222 -22.72 3.08 3.83
C THR A 222 -22.15 4.38 3.29
N GLN A 223 -23.02 5.36 3.01
CA GLN A 223 -22.64 6.71 2.60
C GLN A 223 -22.74 7.65 3.81
N PRO A 224 -21.63 7.90 4.55
CA PRO A 224 -21.68 8.70 5.77
C PRO A 224 -21.72 10.22 5.50
N TRP A 225 -21.60 10.62 4.23
CA TRP A 225 -21.41 12.00 3.83
C TRP A 225 -22.71 12.79 3.70
N ASN A 226 -23.86 12.11 3.61
CA ASN A 226 -25.17 12.72 3.57
C ASN A 226 -25.74 12.84 5.00
N SER A 227 -26.61 13.81 5.22
CA SER A 227 -27.30 14.03 6.50
C SER A 227 -28.12 12.82 6.99
N LEU A 228 -28.39 11.87 6.13
CA LEU A 228 -28.94 10.55 6.41
C LEU A 228 -27.92 9.52 5.89
N THR A 229 -27.43 8.67 6.77
CA THR A 229 -26.60 7.51 6.38
C THR A 229 -27.39 6.66 5.40
N GLU A 230 -27.08 6.78 4.13
CA GLU A 230 -27.73 6.04 3.06
C GLU A 230 -26.93 4.80 2.71
N GLU A 231 -27.61 3.69 2.49
CA GLU A 231 -27.00 2.46 2.01
C GLU A 231 -27.13 2.35 0.49
N ILE A 232 -25.99 2.26 -0.20
CA ILE A 232 -25.95 2.13 -1.66
C ILE A 232 -25.41 0.77 -2.09
N VAL A 233 -25.94 0.26 -3.20
CA VAL A 233 -25.36 -0.92 -3.86
C VAL A 233 -23.96 -0.56 -4.35
N PRO A 234 -22.93 -1.40 -4.08
CA PRO A 234 -21.60 -1.15 -4.57
C PRO A 234 -21.56 -0.98 -6.08
N SER A 235 -20.91 0.09 -6.51
CA SER A 235 -20.61 0.40 -7.91
C SER A 235 -19.20 0.96 -7.94
N LEU A 236 -18.24 0.10 -8.20
CA LEU A 236 -16.83 0.44 -8.13
C LEU A 236 -16.40 1.25 -9.35
N VAL A 237 -15.59 2.24 -9.10
CA VAL A 237 -14.97 3.10 -10.12
C VAL A 237 -13.46 3.11 -9.94
N LYS A 238 -12.73 3.46 -11.00
CA LYS A 238 -11.28 3.63 -10.93
C LYS A 238 -10.88 5.05 -11.26
N HIS A 239 -9.75 5.50 -10.75
CA HIS A 239 -9.08 6.70 -11.24
C HIS A 239 -8.30 6.42 -12.52
N ILE A 240 -7.99 7.48 -13.27
CA ILE A 240 -7.09 7.41 -14.42
C ILE A 240 -5.69 7.00 -13.93
N GLY A 241 -4.97 6.20 -14.70
CA GLY A 241 -3.60 5.81 -14.41
C GLY A 241 -3.45 4.40 -13.85
N SER A 242 -2.42 4.18 -13.05
CA SER A 242 -2.08 2.86 -12.55
C SER A 242 -3.05 2.34 -11.48
N GLY A 243 -3.10 1.02 -11.31
CA GLY A 243 -3.86 0.37 -10.23
C GLY A 243 -3.37 0.70 -8.81
N SER A 244 -2.42 1.62 -8.67
CA SER A 244 -1.93 2.14 -7.39
C SER A 244 -2.55 3.48 -6.99
N GLY A 245 -3.67 3.86 -7.62
CA GLY A 245 -4.42 5.09 -7.32
C GLY A 245 -4.27 6.20 -8.34
N GLY A 246 -3.31 6.10 -9.29
CA GLY A 246 -3.17 7.04 -10.41
C GLY A 246 -2.70 8.45 -10.03
N TYR A 247 -2.07 8.62 -8.88
CA TYR A 247 -1.61 9.94 -8.41
C TYR A 247 -0.69 10.64 -9.41
N ALA A 248 0.29 9.91 -9.96
CA ALA A 248 1.24 10.48 -10.93
C ALA A 248 0.52 11.02 -12.17
N ASP A 249 -0.48 10.30 -12.67
CA ASP A 249 -1.25 10.68 -13.86
C ASP A 249 -2.09 11.94 -13.62
N HIS A 250 -2.84 11.96 -12.52
CA HIS A 250 -3.69 13.10 -12.16
C HIS A 250 -2.88 14.36 -11.92
N ILE A 251 -1.83 14.26 -11.09
CA ILE A 251 -1.00 15.42 -10.74
C ILE A 251 -0.23 15.93 -11.96
N PHE A 252 0.24 15.03 -12.84
CA PHE A 252 0.94 15.43 -14.07
C PHE A 252 0.02 16.21 -15.01
N LYS A 253 -1.18 15.68 -15.29
CA LYS A 253 -2.15 16.34 -16.16
C LYS A 253 -2.58 17.70 -15.62
N TYR A 254 -2.88 17.75 -14.34
CA TYR A 254 -3.24 18.99 -13.67
C TYR A 254 -2.10 20.03 -13.75
N ALA A 255 -0.87 19.61 -13.47
CA ALA A 255 0.29 20.49 -13.52
C ALA A 255 0.64 20.94 -14.96
N ALA A 256 0.50 20.07 -15.94
CA ALA A 256 0.71 20.43 -17.35
C ALA A 256 -0.26 21.52 -17.79
N ASN A 257 -1.53 21.40 -17.40
CA ASN A 257 -2.54 22.40 -17.71
C ASN A 257 -2.34 23.71 -16.91
N ASP A 258 -2.23 23.63 -15.57
CA ASP A 258 -2.16 24.81 -14.68
C ASP A 258 -0.89 25.64 -14.84
N LEU A 259 0.26 24.98 -15.04
CA LEU A 259 1.55 25.67 -15.13
C LEU A 259 1.93 26.06 -16.56
N PHE A 260 1.52 25.28 -17.55
CA PHE A 260 2.03 25.40 -18.91
C PHE A 260 0.92 25.57 -19.97
N GLY A 261 -0.36 25.41 -19.61
CA GLY A 261 -1.50 25.47 -20.53
C GLY A 261 -1.53 24.31 -21.53
N GLU A 262 -0.89 23.18 -21.19
CA GLU A 262 -0.81 21.99 -22.03
C GLU A 262 -1.85 20.96 -21.56
N ASP A 263 -2.73 20.55 -22.47
CA ASP A 263 -3.68 19.47 -22.21
C ASP A 263 -3.09 18.13 -22.65
N CYS A 264 -2.99 17.19 -21.73
CA CYS A 264 -2.37 15.87 -21.93
C CYS A 264 -3.41 14.78 -21.80
N ASP A 265 -4.15 14.47 -22.87
CA ASP A 265 -5.16 13.41 -22.83
C ASP A 265 -4.57 12.04 -22.51
N HIS A 266 -3.42 11.72 -23.08
CA HIS A 266 -2.74 10.44 -22.92
C HIS A 266 -1.29 10.65 -22.46
N LEU A 267 -0.88 9.92 -21.41
CA LEU A 267 0.49 9.96 -20.90
C LEU A 267 1.27 8.72 -21.35
N GLU A 268 2.39 8.94 -22.03
CA GLU A 268 3.29 7.87 -22.44
C GLU A 268 4.42 7.68 -21.44
N TYR A 269 4.32 6.64 -20.62
CA TYR A 269 5.36 6.27 -19.68
C TYR A 269 6.47 5.45 -20.37
N LYS A 270 7.70 5.89 -20.22
CA LYS A 270 8.89 5.17 -20.69
C LYS A 270 9.57 4.43 -19.54
N SER A 271 9.84 3.13 -19.72
CA SER A 271 10.64 2.36 -18.77
C SER A 271 12.10 2.81 -18.84
N VAL A 272 12.69 3.20 -17.72
CA VAL A 272 14.07 3.74 -17.69
C VAL A 272 15.11 2.63 -17.51
N ARG A 273 14.89 1.68 -16.60
CA ARG A 273 15.83 0.60 -16.29
C ARG A 273 15.20 -0.77 -16.27
N ASN A 274 13.98 -0.82 -15.75
CA ASN A 274 13.17 -2.02 -15.63
C ASN A 274 11.70 -1.62 -15.71
N PRO A 275 10.75 -2.55 -15.87
CA PRO A 275 9.33 -2.25 -16.00
C PRO A 275 8.73 -1.53 -14.76
N ASP A 276 9.37 -1.70 -13.59
CA ASP A 276 8.95 -1.14 -12.32
C ASP A 276 9.44 0.30 -12.08
N PHE A 277 10.25 0.84 -12.99
CA PHE A 277 10.67 2.24 -12.93
C PHE A 277 10.35 2.93 -14.25
N LYS A 278 9.28 3.70 -14.24
CA LYS A 278 8.75 4.40 -15.42
C LYS A 278 8.83 5.91 -15.21
N GLU A 279 9.03 6.65 -16.30
CA GLU A 279 8.98 8.11 -16.27
C GLU A 279 8.10 8.66 -17.38
N VAL A 280 7.53 9.84 -17.13
CA VAL A 280 6.82 10.67 -18.09
C VAL A 280 7.40 12.09 -18.01
N ILE A 281 7.55 12.71 -19.17
CA ILE A 281 8.11 14.06 -19.31
C ILE A 281 7.22 14.94 -20.17
N LEU A 282 7.13 16.21 -19.78
CA LEU A 282 6.62 17.28 -20.63
C LEU A 282 7.79 18.13 -21.10
N GLU A 283 7.92 18.28 -22.41
CA GLU A 283 8.90 19.16 -23.05
C GLU A 283 8.20 20.38 -23.65
N LYS A 284 8.73 21.56 -23.40
CA LYS A 284 8.26 22.82 -23.99
C LYS A 284 9.46 23.61 -24.50
N ASN A 285 9.41 24.02 -25.77
CA ASN A 285 10.51 24.76 -26.42
C ASN A 285 11.88 24.03 -26.39
N GLY A 286 11.89 22.71 -26.38
CA GLY A 286 13.11 21.90 -26.31
C GLY A 286 13.69 21.71 -24.91
N GLU A 287 13.01 22.19 -23.87
CA GLU A 287 13.39 22.00 -22.48
C GLU A 287 12.38 21.14 -21.75
N VAL A 288 12.87 20.26 -20.88
CA VAL A 288 12.01 19.43 -20.01
C VAL A 288 11.50 20.29 -18.86
N VAL A 289 10.21 20.59 -18.89
CA VAL A 289 9.54 21.44 -17.88
C VAL A 289 8.90 20.62 -16.75
N LEU A 290 8.39 19.41 -17.04
CA LEU A 290 7.94 18.46 -16.02
C LEU A 290 8.59 17.09 -16.23
N ARG A 291 8.98 16.44 -15.14
CA ARG A 291 9.50 15.08 -15.14
C ARG A 291 8.97 14.33 -13.92
N PHE A 292 8.08 13.37 -14.15
CA PHE A 292 7.51 12.53 -13.11
C PHE A 292 8.01 11.09 -13.26
N ALA A 293 8.00 10.35 -12.18
CA ALA A 293 8.32 8.93 -12.20
C ALA A 293 7.37 8.10 -11.31
N ILE A 294 7.25 6.83 -11.67
CA ILE A 294 6.64 5.79 -10.85
C ILE A 294 7.78 4.81 -10.49
N ALA A 295 7.97 4.58 -9.18
CA ALA A 295 9.04 3.74 -8.65
C ALA A 295 8.44 2.61 -7.80
N ASN A 296 8.27 1.43 -8.41
CA ASN A 296 7.78 0.23 -7.75
C ASN A 296 8.94 -0.63 -7.26
N GLY A 297 8.78 -1.24 -6.07
CA GLY A 297 9.73 -2.15 -5.46
C GLY A 297 10.92 -1.48 -4.78
N PHE A 298 11.36 -2.08 -3.68
CA PHE A 298 12.43 -1.55 -2.81
C PHE A 298 13.73 -1.21 -3.53
N ARG A 299 14.11 -1.99 -4.53
CA ARG A 299 15.33 -1.72 -5.31
C ARG A 299 15.29 -0.36 -6.00
N ASN A 300 14.14 -0.02 -6.60
CA ASN A 300 13.95 1.27 -7.26
C ASN A 300 13.89 2.40 -6.24
N ILE A 301 13.23 2.17 -5.10
CA ILE A 301 13.18 3.11 -3.98
C ILE A 301 14.57 3.41 -3.45
N GLN A 302 15.40 2.39 -3.17
CA GLN A 302 16.78 2.58 -2.71
C GLN A 302 17.61 3.39 -3.70
N ASN A 303 17.48 3.11 -5.01
CA ASN A 303 18.17 3.86 -6.04
C ASN A 303 17.72 5.33 -6.09
N LEU A 304 16.43 5.58 -5.92
CA LEU A 304 15.85 6.93 -5.84
C LEU A 304 16.43 7.68 -4.62
N VAL A 305 16.36 7.07 -3.44
CA VAL A 305 16.88 7.67 -2.19
C VAL A 305 18.38 8.00 -2.30
N GLN A 306 19.17 7.13 -2.94
CA GLN A 306 20.59 7.41 -3.17
C GLN A 306 20.80 8.60 -4.11
N LYS A 307 19.97 8.74 -5.15
CA LYS A 307 20.03 9.91 -6.05
C LYS A 307 19.64 11.19 -5.33
N LEU A 308 18.59 11.14 -4.50
CA LEU A 308 18.13 12.27 -3.67
C LEU A 308 19.23 12.73 -2.71
N LYS A 309 19.84 11.78 -1.96
CA LYS A 309 20.94 12.09 -1.03
C LYS A 309 22.17 12.73 -1.71
N ARG A 310 22.39 12.44 -2.99
CA ARG A 310 23.49 13.01 -3.79
C ARG A 310 23.11 14.32 -4.50
N GLY A 311 21.87 14.80 -4.34
CA GLY A 311 21.37 15.97 -5.08
C GLY A 311 21.31 15.77 -6.61
N LYS A 312 21.19 14.52 -7.07
CA LYS A 312 21.21 14.15 -8.49
C LYS A 312 19.82 13.73 -9.02
N SER A 313 18.76 14.00 -8.28
CA SER A 313 17.41 13.75 -8.78
C SER A 313 17.00 14.85 -9.76
N GLN A 314 16.45 14.44 -10.88
CA GLN A 314 15.89 15.35 -11.89
C GLN A 314 14.34 15.31 -11.90
N TYR A 315 13.75 14.56 -10.98
CA TYR A 315 12.30 14.40 -10.90
C TYR A 315 11.68 15.53 -10.09
N HIS A 316 10.52 16.00 -10.53
CA HIS A 316 9.69 16.94 -9.78
C HIS A 316 8.69 16.21 -8.88
N TYR A 317 8.24 15.01 -9.30
CA TYR A 317 7.31 14.14 -8.56
C TYR A 317 7.69 12.69 -8.73
N VAL A 318 7.54 11.88 -7.68
CA VAL A 318 7.71 10.43 -7.77
C VAL A 318 6.62 9.72 -6.95
N GLU A 319 5.84 8.88 -7.62
CA GLU A 319 4.95 7.93 -6.99
C GLU A 319 5.77 6.71 -6.57
N VAL A 320 5.74 6.38 -5.27
CA VAL A 320 6.61 5.37 -4.66
C VAL A 320 5.77 4.23 -4.10
N MET A 321 5.92 3.03 -4.65
CA MET A 321 5.20 1.83 -4.21
C MET A 321 6.18 0.75 -3.78
N ALA A 322 5.99 0.19 -2.57
CA ALA A 322 6.89 -0.82 -2.03
C ALA A 322 6.90 -2.12 -2.84
N CYS A 323 5.75 -2.49 -3.40
CA CYS A 323 5.58 -3.75 -4.11
C CYS A 323 6.02 -3.67 -5.57
N PRO A 324 6.69 -4.70 -6.11
CA PRO A 324 6.95 -4.82 -7.54
C PRO A 324 5.64 -4.83 -8.33
N SER A 325 5.63 -4.20 -9.49
CA SER A 325 4.44 -4.03 -10.36
C SER A 325 3.28 -3.23 -9.74
N GLY A 326 3.48 -2.62 -8.57
CA GLY A 326 2.48 -1.77 -7.91
C GLY A 326 1.49 -2.51 -7.01
N CYS A 327 0.43 -1.80 -6.61
CA CYS A 327 -0.49 -2.26 -5.57
C CYS A 327 -1.39 -3.44 -5.97
N LEU A 328 -1.65 -3.65 -7.26
CA LEU A 328 -2.40 -4.82 -7.74
C LEU A 328 -1.62 -6.14 -7.58
N ASN A 329 -0.28 -6.06 -7.43
CA ASN A 329 0.59 -7.18 -7.07
C ASN A 329 1.18 -6.98 -5.66
N GLY A 330 0.41 -6.40 -4.75
CA GLY A 330 0.85 -6.14 -3.39
C GLY A 330 1.16 -7.42 -2.61
N GLY A 331 2.07 -7.35 -1.64
CA GLY A 331 2.39 -8.45 -0.74
C GLY A 331 1.19 -8.96 0.06
N ALA A 332 0.19 -8.08 0.23
CA ALA A 332 -1.08 -8.36 0.88
C ALA A 332 -2.17 -8.91 -0.06
N GLN A 333 -1.88 -9.10 -1.35
CA GLN A 333 -2.84 -9.63 -2.31
C GLN A 333 -2.81 -11.15 -2.36
N ILE A 334 -3.85 -11.74 -2.96
CA ILE A 334 -3.97 -13.20 -3.10
C ILE A 334 -2.79 -13.81 -3.84
N ARG A 335 -2.48 -15.06 -3.50
CA ARG A 335 -1.48 -15.86 -4.20
C ARG A 335 -2.11 -16.71 -5.30
N PRO A 336 -1.39 -16.96 -6.40
CA PRO A 336 -1.89 -17.85 -7.43
C PRO A 336 -2.06 -19.27 -6.88
N LYS A 337 -3.10 -19.98 -7.37
CA LYS A 337 -3.26 -21.41 -7.11
C LYS A 337 -2.14 -22.19 -7.80
N GLU A 338 -1.89 -23.44 -7.33
CA GLU A 338 -0.91 -24.34 -7.95
C GLU A 338 -1.09 -24.42 -9.47
N GLY A 339 0.03 -24.33 -10.19
CA GLY A 339 0.05 -24.36 -11.65
C GLY A 339 -0.19 -23.03 -12.35
N ARG A 340 -0.43 -21.92 -11.63
CA ARG A 340 -0.63 -20.59 -12.20
C ARG A 340 0.52 -19.65 -11.79
N SER A 341 1.02 -18.85 -12.73
CA SER A 341 2.07 -17.88 -12.44
C SER A 341 1.50 -16.60 -11.79
N VAL A 342 2.31 -15.92 -10.96
CA VAL A 342 1.98 -14.60 -10.40
C VAL A 342 1.70 -13.58 -11.52
N LYS A 343 2.43 -13.68 -12.62
CA LYS A 343 2.26 -12.79 -13.77
C LYS A 343 0.89 -12.96 -14.44
N ASP A 344 0.40 -14.19 -14.58
CA ASP A 344 -0.90 -14.45 -15.19
C ASP A 344 -2.04 -13.94 -14.29
N LEU A 345 -1.89 -14.12 -12.96
CA LEU A 345 -2.82 -13.59 -11.99
C LEU A 345 -2.87 -12.05 -12.05
N LEU A 346 -1.70 -11.40 -12.06
CA LEU A 346 -1.61 -9.95 -12.18
C LEU A 346 -2.28 -9.42 -13.44
N LEU A 347 -2.02 -10.03 -14.59
CA LEU A 347 -2.64 -9.64 -15.86
C LEU A 347 -4.18 -9.76 -15.83
N GLU A 348 -4.71 -10.71 -15.09
CA GLU A 348 -6.17 -10.84 -14.94
C GLU A 348 -6.74 -9.74 -14.01
N ILE A 349 -6.05 -9.44 -12.91
CA ILE A 349 -6.45 -8.36 -12.01
C ILE A 349 -6.35 -7.00 -12.72
N GLU A 350 -5.29 -6.77 -13.50
CA GLU A 350 -5.14 -5.55 -14.31
C GLU A 350 -6.28 -5.40 -15.33
N LYS A 351 -6.63 -6.47 -16.06
CA LYS A 351 -7.78 -6.45 -16.99
C LYS A 351 -9.08 -6.14 -16.28
N LEU A 352 -9.28 -6.69 -15.08
CA LEU A 352 -10.46 -6.44 -14.30
C LEU A 352 -10.50 -4.97 -13.82
N TYR A 353 -9.37 -4.44 -13.36
CA TYR A 353 -9.22 -3.02 -13.03
C TYR A 353 -9.53 -2.13 -14.23
N ASP A 354 -8.97 -2.45 -15.40
CA ASP A 354 -9.17 -1.67 -16.63
C ASP A 354 -10.62 -1.67 -17.12
N SER A 355 -11.39 -2.71 -16.80
CA SER A 355 -12.81 -2.81 -17.16
C SER A 355 -13.72 -1.91 -16.32
N LEU A 356 -13.25 -1.36 -15.21
CA LEU A 356 -14.05 -0.50 -14.35
C LEU A 356 -14.29 0.87 -14.98
N PRO A 357 -15.45 1.50 -14.72
CA PRO A 357 -15.71 2.86 -15.15
C PRO A 357 -14.68 3.84 -14.58
N THR A 358 -14.20 4.76 -15.41
CA THR A 358 -13.26 5.79 -14.99
C THR A 358 -14.02 6.93 -14.28
N HIS A 359 -13.46 7.38 -13.16
CA HIS A 359 -13.97 8.47 -12.33
C HIS A 359 -12.97 9.64 -12.31
N SER A 360 -13.49 10.87 -12.29
CA SER A 360 -12.70 12.09 -12.13
C SER A 360 -12.96 12.69 -10.75
N PRO A 361 -11.92 12.93 -9.92
CA PRO A 361 -12.05 13.54 -8.60
C PRO A 361 -12.81 14.87 -8.61
N GLU A 362 -12.60 15.70 -9.63
CA GLU A 362 -13.22 17.01 -9.78
C GLU A 362 -14.74 16.93 -10.00
N SER A 363 -15.23 15.77 -10.47
CA SER A 363 -16.66 15.54 -10.72
C SER A 363 -17.43 15.09 -9.48
N ASN A 364 -16.75 14.73 -8.40
CA ASN A 364 -17.38 14.20 -7.19
C ASN A 364 -18.12 15.29 -6.42
N LYS A 365 -19.45 15.19 -6.41
CA LYS A 365 -20.32 16.16 -5.71
C LYS A 365 -20.14 16.12 -4.20
N VAL A 366 -19.90 14.92 -3.64
CA VAL A 366 -19.68 14.74 -2.19
C VAL A 366 -18.43 15.48 -1.76
N VAL A 367 -17.35 15.40 -2.55
CA VAL A 367 -16.09 16.13 -2.28
C VAL A 367 -16.34 17.65 -2.27
N LYS A 368 -17.11 18.17 -3.23
CA LYS A 368 -17.48 19.59 -3.26
C LYS A 368 -18.27 20.01 -2.02
N GLU A 369 -19.27 19.22 -1.64
CA GLU A 369 -20.04 19.46 -0.43
C GLU A 369 -19.19 19.41 0.84
N LEU A 370 -18.19 18.51 0.91
CA LEU A 370 -17.28 18.46 2.04
C LEU A 370 -16.36 19.69 2.12
N TYR A 371 -15.86 20.17 0.99
CA TYR A 371 -15.12 21.44 0.97
C TYR A 371 -15.97 22.61 1.44
N ASP A 372 -17.18 22.74 0.94
CA ASP A 372 -18.05 23.87 1.24
C ASP A 372 -18.57 23.84 2.68
N SER A 373 -19.08 22.68 3.14
CA SER A 373 -19.78 22.58 4.41
C SER A 373 -18.87 22.25 5.59
N TRP A 374 -17.94 21.31 5.42
CA TRP A 374 -17.13 20.79 6.52
C TRP A 374 -15.76 21.47 6.58
N LEU A 375 -15.07 21.58 5.46
CA LEU A 375 -13.71 22.12 5.39
C LEU A 375 -13.65 23.64 5.29
N GLN A 376 -14.78 24.33 5.11
CA GLN A 376 -14.90 25.80 5.03
C GLN A 376 -14.18 26.41 3.82
N GLY A 377 -14.06 25.66 2.74
CA GLY A 377 -13.41 26.03 1.50
C GLY A 377 -12.12 25.24 1.24
N GLU A 378 -11.75 25.19 -0.03
CA GLU A 378 -10.61 24.39 -0.50
C GLU A 378 -9.25 24.86 0.04
N ASP A 379 -9.06 26.18 0.21
CA ASP A 379 -7.81 26.78 0.69
C ASP A 379 -7.89 27.28 2.15
N SER A 380 -8.85 26.76 2.93
CA SER A 380 -9.03 27.17 4.31
C SER A 380 -7.97 26.61 5.24
N ASP A 381 -7.75 27.31 6.38
CA ASP A 381 -6.91 26.77 7.45
C ASP A 381 -7.39 25.43 7.97
N LYS A 382 -8.69 25.22 8.00
CA LYS A 382 -9.29 23.95 8.43
C LYS A 382 -9.00 22.83 7.43
N CYS A 383 -9.07 23.09 6.13
CA CYS A 383 -8.68 22.14 5.10
C CYS A 383 -7.22 21.70 5.30
N SER A 384 -6.32 22.67 5.45
CA SER A 384 -4.91 22.39 5.70
C SER A 384 -4.65 21.63 6.99
N LEU A 385 -5.36 21.94 8.07
CA LEU A 385 -5.22 21.26 9.36
C LEU A 385 -5.70 19.80 9.32
N VAL A 386 -6.79 19.54 8.60
CA VAL A 386 -7.45 18.23 8.59
C VAL A 386 -6.87 17.30 7.53
N LEU A 387 -6.57 17.80 6.33
CA LEU A 387 -6.18 16.99 5.19
C LEU A 387 -4.67 16.94 4.94
N HIS A 388 -3.90 17.93 5.40
CA HIS A 388 -2.47 17.96 5.13
C HIS A 388 -1.66 17.30 6.24
N THR A 389 -0.76 16.39 5.87
CA THR A 389 0.19 15.76 6.78
C THR A 389 1.50 16.54 6.77
N GLN A 390 2.02 16.86 7.96
CA GLN A 390 3.33 17.47 8.12
C GLN A 390 4.33 16.44 8.63
N TYR A 391 5.43 16.28 7.90
CA TYR A 391 6.52 15.39 8.29
C TYR A 391 7.65 16.18 8.94
N HIS A 392 8.10 15.70 10.10
CA HIS A 392 9.22 16.27 10.84
C HIS A 392 10.42 15.33 10.77
N ALA A 393 11.61 15.88 10.56
CA ALA A 393 12.84 15.10 10.61
C ALA A 393 13.07 14.60 12.04
N VAL A 394 13.24 13.29 12.19
CA VAL A 394 13.65 12.73 13.47
C VAL A 394 15.15 12.95 13.63
N GLU A 395 15.57 13.65 14.68
CA GLU A 395 16.98 13.80 15.03
C GLU A 395 17.59 12.42 15.29
N LYS A 396 18.68 12.11 14.60
CA LYS A 396 19.44 10.89 14.86
C LYS A 396 19.96 10.97 16.29
N THR A 397 19.43 10.15 17.18
CA THR A 397 20.03 9.91 18.49
C THR A 397 21.43 9.32 18.25
N THR A 398 22.45 10.16 18.44
CA THR A 398 23.87 9.80 18.23
C THR A 398 24.39 8.78 19.24
N ASN A 399 23.59 8.38 20.21
CA ASN A 399 23.93 7.36 21.24
C ASN A 399 22.89 6.25 21.24
N ALA A 400 23.23 5.12 20.59
CA ALA A 400 22.47 3.87 20.66
C ALA A 400 22.28 3.31 22.09
N LEU A 401 22.97 3.88 23.09
CA LEU A 401 22.94 3.48 24.51
C LEU A 401 21.90 4.23 25.34
N ASN A 402 21.19 5.21 24.79
CA ASN A 402 20.20 6.01 25.54
C ASN A 402 18.75 5.64 25.25
N ILE A 403 18.48 4.51 24.64
CA ILE A 403 17.11 4.00 24.51
C ILE A 403 16.70 3.41 25.87
N LYS A 404 15.97 4.19 26.65
CA LYS A 404 15.21 3.66 27.79
C LYS A 404 13.97 2.96 27.23
N TRP A 405 13.95 1.64 27.42
CA TRP A 405 12.81 0.77 27.09
C TRP A 405 11.67 0.97 28.09
#